data_f58a52d2369560c3a1b115bb111fa91c
#
_entry.id   f58a52d2369560c3a1b115bb111fa91c
#
_cell.length_a   1.000
_cell.length_b   1.000
_cell.length_c   1.000
_cell.angle_alpha   90.00
_cell.angle_beta   90.00
_cell.angle_gamma   90.00
#
_symmetry.space_group_name_H-M   'P 1'
#
loop_
_entity.id
_entity.type
_entity.pdbx_description
1 polymer ?
#
loop_
_entity_poly.entity_id
_entity_poly.type
_entity_poly.pdbx_seq_one_letter_code
_entity_poly.pdbx_strand_id
1 'polypeptide(L)'
;MSYSEQFSNDDQQFEFTARISYERFYSENTSWGVYSFNTTDQLPNCQKITVHKDLFGDEHGDTFVGTLAGRMQQLCVGSEYKITATYKDDKKYGAQYVPITVYALAPQTVEDSKVFLKSLIPESVADSLLTVYPNVVNDVADGKLDTIDFSKVKGVREKTWKKIKDKIIDNYLISDIITLLKPLGVTFTMIKNLLSNEPNPGLLKQKIENNPYYLCSMKGFGFKKVDKLALKLKPELLESRERCIAFISYYLTEIGENDGHTWCSVDILKAAVEDSAPECIDVFDGVIENNSFLHQYENKIGLKLYYNLEMKILSIIQERLNKPSPVPIENDEIETGIAKAEQEQGFTYTDEQKAIIRSILTQSISFVTGKAGTGKSSILRGIIRAYSLANHNISACALSAMAAQRITEATDYPAMTIHRTLGCHGPNKFDYNKDCKLISPVVLMDEASMVNVQIFLAWLEAIGDDTKIIICGDYKQLPPIGFGNIFSDLIHCLPKKNINELTKVMRQAEKSGILTDANLIRDNKNPITEVITSKKLVHGELQDMY
;
A
#
# COMPACT_ATOMS: atom_id res chain seq x y z
N MET A 1 -40.08 14.37 -22.93
CA MET A 1 -39.50 15.20 -21.84
C MET A 1 -38.07 14.79 -21.68
N SER A 2 -37.18 15.64 -22.15
CA SER A 2 -35.74 15.42 -22.19
C SER A 2 -35.15 15.62 -20.80
N TYR A 3 -34.54 14.58 -20.25
CA TYR A 3 -33.63 14.70 -19.13
C TYR A 3 -32.32 15.31 -19.65
N SER A 4 -32.08 16.57 -19.34
CA SER A 4 -30.79 17.22 -19.46
C SER A 4 -29.88 16.63 -18.38
N GLU A 5 -28.86 15.87 -18.78
CA GLU A 5 -27.76 15.48 -17.91
C GLU A 5 -27.04 16.73 -17.43
N GLN A 6 -27.22 17.07 -16.17
CA GLN A 6 -26.31 17.96 -15.45
C GLN A 6 -25.03 17.18 -15.17
N PHE A 7 -24.05 17.28 -16.07
CA PHE A 7 -22.67 16.96 -15.74
C PHE A 7 -22.23 17.91 -14.63
N SER A 8 -21.88 17.37 -13.47
CA SER A 8 -21.22 18.14 -12.43
C SER A 8 -19.85 18.58 -12.95
N ASN A 9 -19.54 19.88 -12.84
CA ASN A 9 -18.27 20.49 -13.25
C ASN A 9 -17.04 19.97 -12.45
N ASP A 10 -17.18 18.99 -11.60
CA ASP A 10 -16.15 18.51 -10.67
C ASP A 10 -15.04 17.66 -11.31
N ASP A 11 -15.21 17.20 -12.59
CA ASP A 11 -14.23 16.34 -13.26
C ASP A 11 -13.45 17.04 -14.41
N GLN A 12 -13.72 18.32 -14.67
CA GLN A 12 -13.04 19.03 -15.75
C GLN A 12 -11.62 19.41 -15.33
N GLN A 13 -10.62 18.90 -16.06
CA GLN A 13 -9.22 19.25 -15.89
C GLN A 13 -8.86 20.49 -16.68
N PHE A 14 -8.14 21.40 -16.03
CA PHE A 14 -7.62 22.63 -16.63
C PHE A 14 -6.09 22.56 -16.67
N GLU A 15 -5.52 22.92 -17.79
CA GLU A 15 -4.09 23.10 -17.97
C GLU A 15 -3.80 24.55 -18.28
N PHE A 16 -2.96 25.19 -17.47
CA PHE A 16 -2.63 26.59 -17.58
C PHE A 16 -1.24 26.90 -17.07
N THR A 17 -0.73 28.06 -17.47
CA THR A 17 0.52 28.61 -16.94
C THR A 17 0.20 29.71 -15.95
N ALA A 18 0.83 29.67 -14.77
CA ALA A 18 0.58 30.66 -13.74
C ALA A 18 1.85 31.05 -12.97
N ARG A 19 1.93 32.33 -12.62
CA ARG A 19 2.94 32.86 -11.73
C ARG A 19 2.41 32.87 -10.31
N ILE A 20 3.13 32.27 -9.36
CA ILE A 20 2.74 32.27 -7.94
C ILE A 20 2.92 33.66 -7.36
N SER A 21 1.83 34.24 -6.91
CA SER A 21 1.84 35.61 -6.36
C SER A 21 2.03 35.63 -4.85
N TYR A 22 1.51 34.61 -4.14
CA TYR A 22 1.61 34.58 -2.66
C TYR A 22 1.45 33.15 -2.13
N GLU A 23 2.28 32.77 -1.12
CA GLU A 23 2.12 31.55 -0.33
C GLU A 23 1.25 31.87 0.89
N ARG A 24 0.06 31.27 0.98
CA ARG A 24 -0.84 31.41 2.14
C ARG A 24 -0.50 30.39 3.22
N PHE A 25 -0.11 29.19 2.81
CA PHE A 25 0.21 28.10 3.71
C PHE A 25 1.00 27.02 2.97
N TYR A 26 1.99 26.42 3.65
CA TYR A 26 2.62 25.17 3.20
C TYR A 26 3.03 24.32 4.39
N SER A 27 2.87 23.00 4.28
CA SER A 27 3.27 22.00 5.27
C SER A 27 4.15 20.95 4.64
N GLU A 28 5.42 20.91 5.02
CA GLU A 28 6.38 19.90 4.52
C GLU A 28 5.95 18.48 4.86
N ASN A 29 5.42 18.24 6.07
CA ASN A 29 5.02 16.90 6.54
C ASN A 29 3.92 16.28 5.68
N THR A 30 2.95 17.07 5.22
CA THR A 30 1.81 16.62 4.42
C THR A 30 1.97 16.91 2.94
N SER A 31 2.97 17.73 2.56
CA SER A 31 3.12 18.34 1.23
C SER A 31 1.85 19.06 0.76
N TRP A 32 1.09 19.64 1.70
CA TRP A 32 -0.12 20.40 1.41
C TRP A 32 0.20 21.88 1.35
N GLY A 33 -0.17 22.53 0.23
CA GLY A 33 0.05 23.96 0.03
C GLY A 33 -1.21 24.69 -0.38
N VAL A 34 -1.26 25.99 -0.05
CA VAL A 34 -2.29 26.94 -0.49
C VAL A 34 -1.59 28.19 -1.00
N TYR A 35 -1.75 28.47 -2.29
CA TYR A 35 -1.09 29.55 -2.99
C TYR A 35 -2.10 30.42 -3.75
N SER A 36 -1.81 31.71 -3.84
CA SER A 36 -2.45 32.60 -4.83
C SER A 36 -1.60 32.60 -6.09
N PHE A 37 -2.24 32.59 -7.25
CA PHE A 37 -1.57 32.63 -8.54
C PHE A 37 -2.20 33.66 -9.48
N ASN A 38 -1.40 34.16 -10.40
CA ASN A 38 -1.78 35.03 -11.50
C ASN A 38 -1.56 34.29 -12.81
N THR A 39 -2.51 34.37 -13.75
CA THR A 39 -2.40 33.77 -15.08
C THR A 39 -3.02 34.67 -16.13
N THR A 40 -2.54 34.54 -17.37
CA THR A 40 -3.17 35.13 -18.55
C THR A 40 -4.22 34.22 -19.18
N ASP A 41 -4.23 32.94 -18.75
CA ASP A 41 -5.20 31.96 -19.23
C ASP A 41 -6.57 32.23 -18.58
N GLN A 42 -7.62 32.28 -19.41
CA GLN A 42 -8.98 32.48 -18.91
C GLN A 42 -9.50 31.20 -18.23
N LEU A 43 -9.59 31.26 -16.92
CA LEU A 43 -10.03 30.15 -16.08
C LEU A 43 -11.39 30.44 -15.43
N PRO A 44 -12.25 29.42 -15.24
CA PRO A 44 -13.52 29.58 -14.52
C PRO A 44 -13.32 30.15 -13.10
N ASN A 45 -14.19 31.06 -12.72
CA ASN A 45 -14.22 31.63 -11.37
C ASN A 45 -12.92 32.26 -10.85
N CYS A 46 -11.98 32.59 -11.73
CA CYS A 46 -10.85 33.45 -11.40
C CYS A 46 -11.28 34.92 -11.46
N GLN A 47 -10.78 35.71 -10.51
CA GLN A 47 -11.04 37.15 -10.48
C GLN A 47 -10.23 37.81 -11.59
N LYS A 48 -10.91 38.47 -12.54
CA LYS A 48 -10.25 39.28 -13.56
C LYS A 48 -9.73 40.57 -12.92
N ILE A 49 -8.43 40.84 -13.10
CA ILE A 49 -7.79 42.09 -12.74
C ILE A 49 -7.29 42.75 -14.02
N THR A 50 -7.79 43.92 -14.33
CA THR A 50 -7.27 44.72 -15.45
C THR A 50 -6.08 45.51 -14.91
N VAL A 51 -4.87 45.14 -15.35
CA VAL A 51 -3.65 45.87 -14.97
C VAL A 51 -3.56 47.09 -15.89
N HIS A 52 -3.63 48.28 -15.32
CA HIS A 52 -3.32 49.51 -16.07
C HIS A 52 -1.85 49.50 -16.48
N LYS A 53 -1.56 50.11 -17.64
CA LYS A 53 -0.18 50.26 -18.20
C LYS A 53 0.80 50.60 -17.10
N ASP A 54 1.91 49.89 -17.11
CA ASP A 54 3.04 50.25 -16.26
C ASP A 54 3.70 51.57 -16.73
N LEU A 55 4.60 52.10 -15.91
CA LEU A 55 5.34 53.34 -16.18
C LEU A 55 6.19 53.27 -17.46
N PHE A 56 6.35 52.12 -18.08
CA PHE A 56 7.16 51.87 -19.29
C PHE A 56 6.31 51.59 -20.53
N GLY A 57 4.98 51.59 -20.46
CA GLY A 57 4.10 51.58 -21.59
C GLY A 57 3.77 50.19 -22.17
N ASP A 58 4.18 49.10 -21.56
CA ASP A 58 3.86 47.75 -22.02
C ASP A 58 2.39 47.41 -21.77
N GLU A 59 1.69 46.93 -22.82
CA GLU A 59 0.32 46.49 -22.75
C GLU A 59 0.28 45.10 -22.16
N HIS A 60 -0.01 45.00 -20.87
CA HIS A 60 -0.34 43.72 -20.23
C HIS A 60 -1.82 43.43 -20.46
N GLY A 61 -2.11 42.27 -21.04
CA GLY A 61 -3.48 41.76 -21.23
C GLY A 61 -4.19 41.49 -19.88
N ASP A 62 -5.42 41.03 -19.97
CA ASP A 62 -6.21 40.64 -18.82
C ASP A 62 -5.46 39.59 -17.97
N THR A 63 -5.34 39.83 -16.67
CA THR A 63 -4.75 38.91 -15.72
C THR A 63 -5.84 38.33 -14.83
N PHE A 64 -5.83 37.03 -14.64
CA PHE A 64 -6.77 36.31 -13.79
C PHE A 64 -6.07 35.84 -12.53
N VAL A 65 -6.72 36.03 -11.39
CA VAL A 65 -6.20 35.63 -10.06
C VAL A 65 -7.02 34.47 -9.54
N GLY A 66 -6.34 33.40 -9.11
CA GLY A 66 -6.96 32.22 -8.56
C GLY A 66 -6.24 31.70 -7.31
N THR A 67 -6.84 30.67 -6.71
CA THR A 67 -6.27 29.95 -5.57
C THR A 67 -5.95 28.52 -5.97
N LEU A 68 -4.71 28.09 -5.71
CA LEU A 68 -4.25 26.71 -5.86
C LEU A 68 -4.17 26.09 -4.47
N ALA A 69 -4.87 24.97 -4.22
CA ALA A 69 -4.89 24.34 -2.91
C ALA A 69 -4.87 22.80 -3.05
N GLY A 70 -3.86 22.14 -2.48
CA GLY A 70 -3.73 20.69 -2.57
C GLY A 70 -2.33 20.19 -2.25
N ARG A 71 -2.09 18.91 -2.55
CA ARG A 71 -0.77 18.30 -2.38
C ARG A 71 0.14 18.65 -3.56
N MET A 72 1.27 19.28 -3.24
CA MET A 72 2.30 19.69 -4.21
C MET A 72 3.64 19.90 -3.49
N GLN A 73 4.73 20.07 -4.24
CA GLN A 73 5.98 20.61 -3.68
C GLN A 73 5.79 22.05 -3.21
N GLN A 74 6.69 22.54 -2.37
CA GLN A 74 6.71 23.96 -2.04
C GLN A 74 7.00 24.79 -3.30
N LEU A 75 6.15 25.77 -3.58
CA LEU A 75 6.26 26.63 -4.75
C LEU A 75 6.96 27.94 -4.37
N CYS A 76 7.81 28.43 -5.28
CA CYS A 76 8.50 29.70 -5.11
C CYS A 76 7.60 30.86 -5.55
N VAL A 77 7.36 31.81 -4.66
CA VAL A 77 6.65 33.05 -4.98
C VAL A 77 7.42 33.84 -6.04
N GLY A 78 6.72 34.30 -7.07
CA GLY A 78 7.28 35.03 -8.22
C GLY A 78 7.73 34.12 -9.38
N SER A 79 7.85 32.80 -9.17
CA SER A 79 8.18 31.85 -10.24
C SER A 79 6.95 31.42 -11.02
N GLU A 80 7.18 31.03 -12.28
CA GLU A 80 6.14 30.58 -13.20
C GLU A 80 6.10 29.05 -13.27
N TYR A 81 4.89 28.52 -13.25
CA TYR A 81 4.62 27.08 -13.24
C TYR A 81 3.61 26.68 -14.31
N LYS A 82 3.84 25.52 -14.90
CA LYS A 82 2.81 24.82 -15.67
C LYS A 82 2.00 23.97 -14.71
N ILE A 83 0.69 24.17 -14.70
CA ILE A 83 -0.23 23.59 -13.73
C ILE A 83 -1.30 22.80 -14.49
N THR A 84 -1.53 21.55 -14.07
CA THR A 84 -2.74 20.79 -14.40
C THR A 84 -3.54 20.63 -13.12
N ALA A 85 -4.79 21.07 -13.11
CA ALA A 85 -5.63 21.06 -11.90
C ALA A 85 -7.09 20.77 -12.24
N THR A 86 -7.85 20.29 -11.25
CA THR A 86 -9.30 20.24 -11.29
C THR A 86 -9.87 21.44 -10.54
N TYR A 87 -10.99 21.98 -11.02
CA TYR A 87 -11.70 23.04 -10.31
C TYR A 87 -12.57 22.44 -9.19
N LYS A 88 -12.60 23.10 -8.03
CA LYS A 88 -13.46 22.75 -6.91
C LYS A 88 -14.00 24.01 -6.25
N ASP A 89 -15.32 24.06 -6.05
CA ASP A 89 -15.94 25.09 -5.21
C ASP A 89 -16.13 24.53 -3.79
N ASP A 90 -15.23 24.95 -2.88
CA ASP A 90 -15.26 24.50 -1.50
C ASP A 90 -16.19 25.39 -0.66
N LYS A 91 -17.16 24.80 0.04
CA LYS A 91 -18.17 25.51 0.85
C LYS A 91 -17.55 26.44 1.91
N LYS A 92 -16.34 26.16 2.38
CA LYS A 92 -15.67 26.91 3.44
C LYS A 92 -14.62 27.88 2.90
N TYR A 93 -13.93 27.48 1.82
CA TYR A 93 -12.75 28.18 1.31
C TYR A 93 -12.97 28.81 -0.07
N GLY A 94 -14.17 28.61 -0.66
CA GLY A 94 -14.54 29.15 -1.98
C GLY A 94 -13.87 28.45 -3.15
N ALA A 95 -13.87 29.12 -4.29
CA ALA A 95 -13.32 28.64 -5.54
C ALA A 95 -11.81 28.37 -5.46
N GLN A 96 -11.40 27.15 -5.77
CA GLN A 96 -9.98 26.76 -5.75
C GLN A 96 -9.67 25.73 -6.84
N TYR A 97 -8.42 25.73 -7.28
CA TYR A 97 -7.86 24.75 -8.19
C TYR A 97 -7.07 23.71 -7.38
N VAL A 98 -7.45 22.43 -7.52
CA VAL A 98 -6.77 21.32 -6.86
C VAL A 98 -5.73 20.75 -7.82
N PRO A 99 -4.43 20.87 -7.53
CA PRO A 99 -3.38 20.49 -8.46
C PRO A 99 -3.31 18.98 -8.64
N ILE A 100 -3.18 18.55 -9.89
CA ILE A 100 -2.83 17.19 -10.30
C ILE A 100 -1.32 17.14 -10.50
N THR A 101 -0.79 18.07 -11.31
CA THR A 101 0.65 18.27 -11.51
C THR A 101 1.00 19.75 -11.47
N VAL A 102 2.17 20.07 -10.89
CA VAL A 102 2.74 21.42 -10.87
C VAL A 102 4.24 21.28 -11.08
N TYR A 103 4.78 21.93 -12.10
CA TYR A 103 6.22 21.95 -12.34
C TYR A 103 6.69 23.32 -12.83
N ALA A 104 7.90 23.70 -12.43
CA ALA A 104 8.49 24.99 -12.77
C ALA A 104 8.79 25.04 -14.27
N LEU A 105 8.46 26.16 -14.90
CA LEU A 105 8.92 26.46 -16.25
C LEU A 105 10.37 26.99 -16.22
N ALA A 106 11.09 26.72 -17.30
CA ALA A 106 12.42 27.29 -17.49
C ALA A 106 12.33 28.83 -17.48
N PRO A 107 13.19 29.53 -16.70
CA PRO A 107 13.20 30.97 -16.69
C PRO A 107 13.46 31.51 -18.10
N GLN A 108 12.57 32.36 -18.58
CA GLN A 108 12.69 32.97 -19.90
C GLN A 108 13.53 34.27 -19.86
N THR A 109 13.59 34.89 -18.69
CA THR A 109 14.31 36.16 -18.48
C THR A 109 15.33 36.04 -17.37
N VAL A 110 16.27 37.00 -17.32
CA VAL A 110 17.25 37.11 -16.22
C VAL A 110 16.52 37.35 -14.88
N GLU A 111 15.42 38.11 -14.89
CA GLU A 111 14.63 38.36 -13.69
C GLU A 111 13.94 37.09 -13.17
N ASP A 112 13.39 36.26 -14.05
CA ASP A 112 12.83 34.96 -13.67
C ASP A 112 13.92 34.03 -13.11
N SER A 113 15.13 34.05 -13.72
CA SER A 113 16.30 33.31 -13.21
C SER A 113 16.72 33.81 -11.83
N LYS A 114 16.62 35.11 -11.58
CA LYS A 114 16.91 35.71 -10.26
C LYS A 114 15.91 35.27 -9.20
N VAL A 115 14.61 35.30 -9.51
CA VAL A 115 13.55 34.81 -8.62
C VAL A 115 13.76 33.34 -8.29
N PHE A 116 14.03 32.51 -9.29
CA PHE A 116 14.31 31.09 -9.10
C PHE A 116 15.53 30.85 -8.20
N LEU A 117 16.66 31.51 -8.49
CA LEU A 117 17.89 31.37 -7.70
C LEU A 117 17.76 31.87 -6.26
N LYS A 118 17.00 32.96 -6.02
CA LYS A 118 16.74 33.46 -4.66
C LYS A 118 16.00 32.47 -3.77
N SER A 119 15.21 31.57 -4.36
CA SER A 119 14.58 30.49 -3.61
C SER A 119 15.54 29.39 -3.16
N LEU A 120 16.71 29.30 -3.81
CA LEU A 120 17.73 28.27 -3.56
C LEU A 120 18.91 28.75 -2.73
N ILE A 121 19.27 30.04 -2.88
CA ILE A 121 20.48 30.67 -2.33
C ILE A 121 20.20 32.12 -1.87
N PRO A 122 21.03 32.69 -0.99
CA PRO A 122 20.92 34.09 -0.59
C PRO A 122 20.91 35.03 -1.80
N GLU A 123 20.11 36.09 -1.75
CA GLU A 123 19.92 37.07 -2.82
C GLU A 123 21.23 37.65 -3.34
N SER A 124 22.15 38.05 -2.43
CA SER A 124 23.43 38.60 -2.81
C SER A 124 24.31 37.64 -3.62
N VAL A 125 24.15 36.33 -3.40
CA VAL A 125 24.89 35.31 -4.15
C VAL A 125 24.22 35.08 -5.50
N ALA A 126 22.88 35.09 -5.56
CA ALA A 126 22.12 35.01 -6.80
C ALA A 126 22.43 36.18 -7.74
N ASP A 127 22.44 37.42 -7.21
CA ASP A 127 22.79 38.61 -7.97
C ASP A 127 24.22 38.56 -8.49
N SER A 128 25.18 38.13 -7.67
CA SER A 128 26.59 37.98 -8.08
C SER A 128 26.73 36.92 -9.20
N LEU A 129 25.96 35.81 -9.11
CA LEU A 129 26.00 34.75 -10.09
C LEU A 129 25.43 35.22 -11.44
N LEU A 130 24.26 35.87 -11.43
CA LEU A 130 23.61 36.40 -12.64
C LEU A 130 24.33 37.56 -13.29
N THR A 131 25.09 38.35 -12.50
CA THR A 131 25.93 39.41 -13.06
C THR A 131 27.06 38.84 -13.93
N VAL A 132 27.65 37.72 -13.54
CA VAL A 132 28.73 37.06 -14.29
C VAL A 132 28.18 36.13 -15.37
N TYR A 133 27.10 35.42 -15.06
CA TYR A 133 26.46 34.41 -15.94
C TYR A 133 24.94 34.63 -16.00
N PRO A 134 24.45 35.55 -16.84
CA PRO A 134 23.02 35.87 -16.94
C PRO A 134 22.11 34.66 -17.25
N ASN A 135 22.64 33.70 -18.03
CA ASN A 135 21.91 32.52 -18.47
C ASN A 135 22.27 31.25 -17.67
N VAL A 136 22.89 31.39 -16.51
CA VAL A 136 23.43 30.27 -15.71
C VAL A 136 22.42 29.15 -15.47
N VAL A 137 21.16 29.48 -15.24
CA VAL A 137 20.12 28.47 -14.98
C VAL A 137 19.90 27.60 -16.19
N ASN A 138 19.75 28.21 -17.37
CA ASN A 138 19.54 27.49 -18.63
C ASN A 138 20.82 26.77 -19.07
N ASP A 139 22.00 27.38 -18.91
CA ASP A 139 23.28 26.75 -19.27
C ASP A 139 23.55 25.49 -18.41
N VAL A 140 23.20 25.52 -17.12
CA VAL A 140 23.28 24.35 -16.24
C VAL A 140 22.27 23.28 -16.65
N ALA A 141 21.04 23.68 -16.95
CA ALA A 141 19.99 22.78 -17.39
C ALA A 141 20.33 22.07 -18.72
N ASP A 142 20.95 22.80 -19.65
CA ASP A 142 21.41 22.29 -20.95
C ASP A 142 22.71 21.46 -20.85
N GLY A 143 23.29 21.32 -19.63
CA GLY A 143 24.54 20.58 -19.43
C GLY A 143 25.82 21.33 -19.86
N LYS A 144 25.72 22.64 -20.17
CA LYS A 144 26.86 23.48 -20.61
C LYS A 144 27.75 23.91 -19.43
N LEU A 145 28.18 22.95 -18.59
CA LEU A 145 28.89 23.20 -17.33
C LEU A 145 30.31 23.74 -17.53
N ASP A 146 30.96 23.38 -18.63
CA ASP A 146 32.33 23.77 -18.95
C ASP A 146 32.47 25.26 -19.23
N THR A 147 31.36 25.96 -19.51
CA THR A 147 31.33 27.40 -19.76
C THR A 147 31.26 28.22 -18.46
N ILE A 148 31.04 27.59 -17.31
CA ILE A 148 30.78 28.24 -16.02
C ILE A 148 31.97 28.07 -15.06
N ASP A 149 32.76 29.13 -14.95
CA ASP A 149 33.85 29.23 -13.97
C ASP A 149 33.34 29.93 -12.69
N PHE A 150 32.82 29.15 -11.75
CA PHE A 150 32.25 29.66 -10.50
C PHE A 150 33.28 30.40 -9.62
N SER A 151 34.59 30.25 -9.85
CA SER A 151 35.64 30.97 -9.11
C SER A 151 35.58 32.47 -9.34
N LYS A 152 35.00 32.91 -10.46
CA LYS A 152 34.77 34.31 -10.82
C LYS A 152 33.60 34.96 -10.08
N VAL A 153 32.80 34.16 -9.36
CA VAL A 153 31.57 34.63 -8.70
C VAL A 153 31.81 34.84 -7.21
N LYS A 154 31.65 36.10 -6.76
CA LYS A 154 31.83 36.45 -5.35
C LYS A 154 30.82 35.70 -4.46
N GLY A 155 31.32 35.01 -3.44
CA GLY A 155 30.46 34.26 -2.48
C GLY A 155 30.13 32.84 -2.90
N VAL A 156 30.51 32.40 -4.08
CA VAL A 156 30.31 31.01 -4.56
C VAL A 156 31.64 30.25 -4.42
N ARG A 157 31.62 29.21 -3.54
CA ARG A 157 32.71 28.24 -3.41
C ARG A 157 32.24 26.90 -3.99
N GLU A 158 33.15 25.97 -4.16
CA GLU A 158 32.88 24.64 -4.76
C GLU A 158 31.65 23.94 -4.15
N LYS A 159 31.54 23.88 -2.81
CA LYS A 159 30.37 23.30 -2.13
C LYS A 159 29.07 24.04 -2.44
N THR A 160 29.11 25.36 -2.51
CA THR A 160 27.94 26.17 -2.84
C THR A 160 27.55 25.99 -4.30
N TRP A 161 28.53 25.99 -5.21
CA TRP A 161 28.33 25.75 -6.63
C TRP A 161 27.70 24.38 -6.87
N LYS A 162 28.25 23.32 -6.27
CA LYS A 162 27.70 21.97 -6.36
C LYS A 162 26.24 21.95 -5.94
N LYS A 163 25.89 22.57 -4.80
CA LYS A 163 24.52 22.63 -4.30
C LYS A 163 23.56 23.38 -5.25
N ILE A 164 24.02 24.50 -5.83
CA ILE A 164 23.24 25.27 -6.82
C ILE A 164 23.00 24.44 -8.07
N LYS A 165 24.06 23.88 -8.62
CA LYS A 165 24.03 23.05 -9.82
C LYS A 165 23.08 21.86 -9.64
N ASP A 166 23.26 21.09 -8.56
CA ASP A 166 22.43 19.90 -8.31
C ASP A 166 20.95 20.28 -8.20
N LYS A 167 20.61 21.37 -7.49
CA LYS A 167 19.22 21.84 -7.38
C LYS A 167 18.62 22.34 -8.69
N ILE A 168 19.40 23.01 -9.55
CA ILE A 168 18.92 23.41 -10.88
C ILE A 168 18.65 22.15 -11.71
N ILE A 169 19.60 21.24 -11.77
CA ILE A 169 19.48 19.99 -12.55
C ILE A 169 18.27 19.19 -12.07
N ASP A 170 18.10 18.98 -10.77
CA ASP A 170 17.00 18.20 -10.20
C ASP A 170 15.65 18.80 -10.57
N ASN A 171 15.47 20.12 -10.48
CA ASN A 171 14.22 20.77 -10.82
C ASN A 171 13.86 20.61 -12.31
N TYR A 172 14.85 20.73 -13.20
CA TYR A 172 14.60 20.58 -14.67
C TYR A 172 14.34 19.13 -15.05
N LEU A 173 15.13 18.20 -14.50
CA LEU A 173 14.93 16.78 -14.77
C LEU A 173 13.57 16.26 -14.26
N ILE A 174 13.11 16.78 -13.12
CA ILE A 174 11.76 16.46 -12.62
C ILE A 174 10.69 16.99 -13.58
N SER A 175 10.85 18.20 -14.11
CA SER A 175 9.94 18.77 -15.12
C SER A 175 9.90 17.90 -16.39
N ASP A 176 11.06 17.45 -16.88
CA ASP A 176 11.16 16.56 -18.04
C ASP A 176 10.46 15.22 -17.78
N ILE A 177 10.66 14.62 -16.60
CA ILE A 177 10.00 13.37 -16.21
C ILE A 177 8.48 13.56 -16.18
N ILE A 178 7.98 14.65 -15.59
CA ILE A 178 6.55 14.94 -15.55
C ILE A 178 6.00 15.09 -16.98
N THR A 179 6.70 15.81 -17.84
CA THR A 179 6.32 16.00 -19.23
C THR A 179 6.28 14.67 -20.00
N LEU A 180 7.29 13.82 -19.80
CA LEU A 180 7.38 12.49 -20.39
C LEU A 180 6.22 11.59 -19.95
N LEU A 181 5.87 11.65 -18.67
CA LEU A 181 4.85 10.78 -18.06
C LEU A 181 3.43 11.38 -18.08
N LYS A 182 3.26 12.61 -18.58
CA LYS A 182 1.96 13.29 -18.68
C LYS A 182 0.87 12.44 -19.35
N PRO A 183 1.14 11.69 -20.45
CA PRO A 183 0.14 10.83 -21.08
C PRO A 183 -0.42 9.72 -20.17
N LEU A 184 0.28 9.39 -19.08
CA LEU A 184 -0.15 8.39 -18.09
C LEU A 184 -1.07 8.98 -17.02
N GLY A 185 -1.33 10.28 -17.02
CA GLY A 185 -2.10 10.95 -15.98
C GLY A 185 -1.42 10.93 -14.62
N VAL A 186 -0.10 11.17 -14.59
CA VAL A 186 0.68 11.16 -13.34
C VAL A 186 0.25 12.29 -12.41
N THR A 187 0.24 11.97 -11.11
CA THR A 187 -0.02 12.92 -10.04
C THR A 187 1.26 13.25 -9.28
N PHE A 188 1.25 14.34 -8.51
CA PHE A 188 2.36 14.68 -7.63
C PHE A 188 2.78 13.52 -6.70
N THR A 189 1.80 12.79 -6.14
CA THR A 189 2.07 11.63 -5.27
C THR A 189 2.80 10.51 -6.02
N MET A 190 2.45 10.24 -7.28
CA MET A 190 3.13 9.24 -8.10
C MET A 190 4.58 9.65 -8.38
N ILE A 191 4.83 10.90 -8.75
CA ILE A 191 6.18 11.44 -8.96
C ILE A 191 7.00 11.36 -7.67
N LYS A 192 6.42 11.73 -6.53
CA LYS A 192 7.08 11.61 -5.22
C LYS A 192 7.45 10.17 -4.89
N ASN A 193 6.60 9.20 -5.20
CA ASN A 193 6.89 7.78 -5.01
C ASN A 193 8.02 7.30 -5.95
N LEU A 194 8.04 7.73 -7.21
CA LEU A 194 9.12 7.44 -8.14
C LEU A 194 10.48 7.94 -7.61
N LEU A 195 10.52 9.20 -7.16
CA LEU A 195 11.73 9.81 -6.59
C LEU A 195 12.12 9.23 -5.22
N SER A 196 11.16 8.65 -4.48
CA SER A 196 11.49 7.93 -3.24
C SER A 196 12.20 6.60 -3.50
N ASN A 197 11.90 5.95 -4.63
CA ASN A 197 12.56 4.70 -5.05
C ASN A 197 13.88 4.96 -5.79
N GLU A 198 13.94 6.02 -6.59
CA GLU A 198 15.15 6.48 -7.27
C GLU A 198 15.32 7.98 -7.01
N PRO A 199 16.09 8.34 -5.97
CA PRO A 199 16.25 9.75 -5.58
C PRO A 199 16.99 10.63 -6.58
N ASN A 200 17.69 10.03 -7.55
CA ASN A 200 18.40 10.75 -8.59
C ASN A 200 17.49 10.92 -9.84
N PRO A 201 16.97 12.14 -10.12
CA PRO A 201 16.06 12.37 -11.24
C PRO A 201 16.68 12.03 -12.61
N GLY A 202 17.99 12.27 -12.79
CA GLY A 202 18.70 11.96 -14.04
C GLY A 202 18.75 10.45 -14.28
N LEU A 203 19.08 9.67 -13.26
CA LEU A 203 19.09 8.22 -13.34
C LEU A 203 17.68 7.66 -13.53
N LEU A 204 16.68 8.25 -12.86
CA LEU A 204 15.27 7.88 -13.05
C LEU A 204 14.82 8.10 -14.49
N LYS A 205 15.11 9.28 -15.07
CA LYS A 205 14.81 9.60 -16.47
C LYS A 205 15.47 8.59 -17.42
N GLN A 206 16.76 8.32 -17.21
CA GLN A 206 17.51 7.35 -18.01
C GLN A 206 16.92 5.93 -17.92
N LYS A 207 16.51 5.48 -16.73
CA LYS A 207 15.85 4.17 -16.56
C LYS A 207 14.53 4.11 -17.35
N ILE A 208 13.71 5.17 -17.28
CA ILE A 208 12.44 5.23 -18.00
C ILE A 208 12.67 5.28 -19.52
N GLU A 209 13.63 6.06 -19.97
CA GLU A 209 13.97 6.15 -21.41
C GLU A 209 14.57 4.86 -21.95
N ASN A 210 15.40 4.17 -21.17
CA ASN A 210 15.98 2.88 -21.56
C ASN A 210 14.94 1.77 -21.61
N ASN A 211 14.14 1.67 -20.57
CA ASN A 211 13.04 0.70 -20.47
C ASN A 211 11.80 1.32 -19.79
N PRO A 212 10.81 1.81 -20.56
CA PRO A 212 9.61 2.40 -19.99
C PRO A 212 8.83 1.46 -19.06
N TYR A 213 8.95 0.14 -19.26
CA TYR A 213 8.30 -0.86 -18.40
C TYR A 213 8.86 -0.91 -16.97
N TYR A 214 9.98 -0.23 -16.70
CA TYR A 214 10.42 0.03 -15.33
C TYR A 214 9.31 0.63 -14.46
N LEU A 215 8.43 1.45 -15.05
CA LEU A 215 7.30 2.04 -14.35
C LEU A 215 6.29 1.01 -13.84
N CYS A 216 6.14 -0.15 -14.50
CA CYS A 216 5.20 -1.20 -14.08
C CYS A 216 5.52 -1.77 -12.68
N SER A 217 6.75 -1.63 -12.20
CA SER A 217 7.13 -2.02 -10.83
C SER A 217 6.67 -1.03 -9.76
N MET A 218 6.12 0.12 -10.16
CA MET A 218 5.72 1.21 -9.26
C MET A 218 4.20 1.27 -9.06
N LYS A 219 3.78 1.50 -7.83
CA LYS A 219 2.35 1.60 -7.49
C LYS A 219 1.68 2.73 -8.28
N GLY A 220 0.61 2.39 -8.97
CA GLY A 220 -0.18 3.34 -9.77
C GLY A 220 0.14 3.33 -11.27
N PHE A 221 1.17 2.58 -11.71
CA PHE A 221 1.56 2.44 -13.10
C PHE A 221 1.24 1.01 -13.61
N GLY A 222 -0.04 0.74 -13.88
CA GLY A 222 -0.46 -0.54 -14.45
C GLY A 222 0.01 -0.72 -15.89
N PHE A 223 0.31 -1.98 -16.30
CA PHE A 223 0.83 -2.35 -17.62
C PHE A 223 0.07 -1.69 -18.77
N LYS A 224 -1.26 -1.77 -18.79
CA LYS A 224 -2.09 -1.25 -19.91
C LYS A 224 -1.87 0.25 -20.21
N LYS A 225 -1.53 1.05 -19.20
CA LYS A 225 -1.21 2.48 -19.38
C LYS A 225 0.23 2.66 -19.84
N VAL A 226 1.16 1.97 -19.17
CA VAL A 226 2.59 2.06 -19.47
C VAL A 226 2.89 1.52 -20.87
N ASP A 227 2.25 0.44 -21.29
CA ASP A 227 2.45 -0.18 -22.60
C ASP A 227 2.14 0.80 -23.75
N LYS A 228 1.04 1.55 -23.65
CA LYS A 228 0.70 2.59 -24.63
C LYS A 228 1.77 3.68 -24.75
N LEU A 229 2.35 4.09 -23.62
CA LEU A 229 3.45 5.06 -23.62
C LEU A 229 4.73 4.42 -24.16
N ALA A 230 5.06 3.22 -23.72
CA ALA A 230 6.26 2.49 -24.11
C ALA A 230 6.33 2.30 -25.64
N LEU A 231 5.24 1.83 -26.24
CA LEU A 231 5.15 1.63 -27.68
C LEU A 231 5.12 2.95 -28.48
N LYS A 232 4.64 4.03 -27.87
CA LYS A 232 4.73 5.37 -28.49
C LYS A 232 6.17 5.90 -28.48
N LEU A 233 6.91 5.67 -27.40
CA LEU A 233 8.31 6.11 -27.26
C LEU A 233 9.28 5.22 -28.04
N LYS A 234 9.02 3.92 -28.03
CA LYS A 234 9.88 2.87 -28.59
C LYS A 234 9.02 1.79 -29.25
N PRO A 235 8.61 1.99 -30.52
CA PRO A 235 7.80 1.02 -31.28
C PRO A 235 8.48 -0.36 -31.40
N GLU A 236 9.81 -0.40 -31.35
CA GLU A 236 10.62 -1.62 -31.39
C GLU A 236 10.40 -2.56 -30.20
N LEU A 237 9.75 -2.08 -29.15
CA LEU A 237 9.40 -2.91 -27.99
C LEU A 237 8.18 -3.81 -28.21
N LEU A 238 7.50 -3.71 -29.35
CA LEU A 238 6.25 -4.42 -29.62
C LEU A 238 6.37 -5.95 -29.42
N GLU A 239 7.45 -6.55 -29.95
CA GLU A 239 7.73 -7.99 -29.86
C GLU A 239 8.85 -8.29 -28.85
N SER A 240 9.13 -7.36 -27.93
CA SER A 240 10.30 -7.45 -27.05
C SER A 240 10.07 -8.36 -25.86
N ARG A 241 11.20 -8.92 -25.36
CA ARG A 241 11.23 -9.65 -24.09
C ARG A 241 10.81 -8.75 -22.91
N GLU A 242 11.21 -7.50 -22.93
CA GLU A 242 10.91 -6.50 -21.90
C GLU A 242 9.41 -6.28 -21.75
N ARG A 243 8.67 -6.18 -22.86
CA ARG A 243 7.21 -6.08 -22.87
C ARG A 243 6.57 -7.35 -22.34
N CYS A 244 7.01 -8.51 -22.78
CA CYS A 244 6.54 -9.81 -22.30
C CYS A 244 6.76 -9.97 -20.78
N ILE A 245 7.95 -9.66 -20.29
CA ILE A 245 8.29 -9.66 -18.86
C ILE A 245 7.37 -8.74 -18.06
N ALA A 246 7.16 -7.52 -18.55
CA ALA A 246 6.31 -6.54 -17.88
C ALA A 246 4.84 -7.00 -17.82
N PHE A 247 4.33 -7.59 -18.90
CA PHE A 247 2.98 -8.14 -18.93
C PHE A 247 2.83 -9.33 -17.97
N ILE A 248 3.75 -10.30 -18.02
CA ILE A 248 3.72 -11.48 -17.13
C ILE A 248 3.78 -11.04 -15.66
N SER A 249 4.70 -10.12 -15.33
CA SER A 249 4.80 -9.59 -13.97
C SER A 249 3.52 -8.89 -13.52
N TYR A 250 2.92 -8.09 -14.39
CA TYR A 250 1.66 -7.41 -14.14
C TYR A 250 0.52 -8.42 -13.92
N TYR A 251 0.35 -9.38 -14.83
CA TYR A 251 -0.71 -10.37 -14.76
C TYR A 251 -0.65 -11.21 -13.47
N LEU A 252 0.55 -11.72 -13.14
CA LEU A 252 0.75 -12.51 -11.91
C LEU A 252 0.56 -11.67 -10.64
N THR A 253 0.86 -10.37 -10.69
CA THR A 253 0.57 -9.44 -9.59
C THR A 253 -0.94 -9.20 -9.45
N GLU A 254 -1.64 -8.97 -10.57
CA GLU A 254 -3.08 -8.73 -10.58
C GLU A 254 -3.89 -9.91 -10.01
N ILE A 255 -3.59 -11.15 -10.46
CA ILE A 255 -4.26 -12.34 -9.91
C ILE A 255 -3.89 -12.58 -8.43
N GLY A 256 -2.69 -12.14 -8.01
CA GLY A 256 -2.30 -12.16 -6.61
C GLY A 256 -3.09 -11.17 -5.77
N GLU A 257 -3.11 -9.92 -6.17
CA GLU A 257 -3.73 -8.83 -5.40
C GLU A 257 -5.28 -8.91 -5.39
N ASN A 258 -5.89 -9.31 -6.51
CA ASN A 258 -7.35 -9.33 -6.67
C ASN A 258 -7.97 -10.67 -6.30
N ASP A 259 -7.35 -11.79 -6.70
CA ASP A 259 -7.90 -13.14 -6.57
C ASP A 259 -7.20 -13.97 -5.48
N GLY A 260 -6.11 -13.46 -4.92
CA GLY A 260 -5.32 -14.13 -3.89
C GLY A 260 -4.39 -15.24 -4.40
N HIS A 261 -4.27 -15.42 -5.73
CA HIS A 261 -3.48 -16.49 -6.32
C HIS A 261 -1.99 -16.18 -6.39
N THR A 262 -1.14 -17.00 -5.79
CA THR A 262 0.32 -16.85 -5.85
C THR A 262 0.95 -17.54 -7.07
N TRP A 263 0.18 -18.33 -7.80
CA TRP A 263 0.56 -19.03 -9.03
C TRP A 263 -0.65 -19.31 -9.93
N CYS A 264 -0.41 -19.57 -11.22
CA CYS A 264 -1.37 -20.09 -12.19
C CYS A 264 -0.75 -21.19 -13.04
N SER A 265 -1.53 -21.85 -13.92
CA SER A 265 -0.94 -22.74 -14.91
C SER A 265 -0.24 -21.95 -16.01
N VAL A 266 0.82 -22.52 -16.60
CA VAL A 266 1.53 -21.92 -17.73
C VAL A 266 0.57 -21.69 -18.90
N ASP A 267 -0.39 -22.59 -19.13
CA ASP A 267 -1.39 -22.47 -20.20
C ASP A 267 -2.30 -21.25 -20.01
N ILE A 268 -2.74 -20.99 -18.76
CA ILE A 268 -3.55 -19.81 -18.45
C ILE A 268 -2.73 -18.53 -18.67
N LEU A 269 -1.47 -18.53 -18.25
CA LEU A 269 -0.60 -17.37 -18.45
C LEU A 269 -0.34 -17.13 -19.95
N LYS A 270 -0.11 -18.19 -20.74
CA LYS A 270 0.08 -18.10 -22.18
C LYS A 270 -1.14 -17.54 -22.89
N ALA A 271 -2.33 -18.05 -22.55
CA ALA A 271 -3.60 -17.52 -23.08
C ALA A 271 -3.81 -16.03 -22.72
N ALA A 272 -3.41 -15.61 -21.53
CA ALA A 272 -3.48 -14.18 -21.14
C ALA A 272 -2.51 -13.30 -21.96
N VAL A 273 -1.32 -13.82 -22.31
CA VAL A 273 -0.39 -13.13 -23.22
C VAL A 273 -0.97 -13.06 -24.63
N GLU A 274 -1.53 -14.16 -25.16
CA GLU A 274 -2.19 -14.19 -26.47
C GLU A 274 -3.35 -13.19 -26.59
N ASP A 275 -4.11 -13.01 -25.51
CA ASP A 275 -5.23 -12.04 -25.46
C ASP A 275 -4.77 -10.57 -25.39
N SER A 276 -3.77 -10.27 -24.57
CA SER A 276 -3.44 -8.88 -24.19
C SER A 276 -2.16 -8.33 -24.82
N ALA A 277 -1.23 -9.20 -25.24
CA ALA A 277 0.04 -8.84 -25.86
C ALA A 277 0.46 -9.94 -26.88
N PRO A 278 -0.37 -10.22 -27.92
CA PRO A 278 -0.17 -11.35 -28.85
C PRO A 278 1.17 -11.34 -29.54
N GLU A 279 1.75 -10.18 -29.77
CA GLU A 279 3.06 -10.04 -30.44
C GLU A 279 4.23 -10.56 -29.57
N CYS A 280 3.97 -10.77 -28.27
CA CYS A 280 4.99 -11.34 -27.36
C CYS A 280 5.00 -12.88 -27.34
N ILE A 281 4.13 -13.57 -28.09
CA ILE A 281 3.98 -15.01 -27.98
C ILE A 281 5.25 -15.79 -28.39
N ASP A 282 5.96 -15.29 -29.40
CA ASP A 282 7.17 -15.93 -29.91
C ASP A 282 8.34 -15.86 -28.91
N VAL A 283 8.34 -14.88 -28.02
CA VAL A 283 9.36 -14.73 -26.98
C VAL A 283 8.94 -15.31 -25.62
N PHE A 284 7.67 -15.71 -25.47
CA PHE A 284 7.08 -16.18 -24.21
C PHE A 284 7.85 -17.34 -23.57
N ASP A 285 8.05 -18.43 -24.33
CA ASP A 285 8.72 -19.63 -23.82
C ASP A 285 10.15 -19.31 -23.34
N GLY A 286 10.88 -18.51 -24.12
CA GLY A 286 12.23 -18.06 -23.74
C GLY A 286 12.24 -17.12 -22.53
N VAL A 287 11.14 -16.38 -22.26
CA VAL A 287 11.01 -15.54 -21.06
C VAL A 287 10.79 -16.39 -19.82
N ILE A 288 9.87 -17.36 -19.85
CA ILE A 288 9.57 -18.20 -18.68
C ILE A 288 10.74 -19.10 -18.30
N GLU A 289 11.50 -19.63 -19.28
CA GLU A 289 12.66 -20.48 -19.03
C GLU A 289 13.86 -19.73 -18.44
N ASN A 290 14.09 -18.48 -18.86
CA ASN A 290 15.30 -17.72 -18.56
C ASN A 290 15.01 -16.44 -17.78
N ASN A 291 14.13 -16.50 -16.76
CA ASN A 291 13.82 -15.33 -15.96
C ASN A 291 13.97 -15.56 -14.46
N SER A 292 14.74 -14.69 -13.80
CA SER A 292 15.05 -14.80 -12.38
C SER A 292 13.90 -14.37 -11.44
N PHE A 293 12.87 -13.68 -11.96
CA PHE A 293 11.77 -13.19 -11.14
C PHE A 293 10.59 -14.19 -11.06
N LEU A 294 10.60 -15.25 -11.87
CA LEU A 294 9.60 -16.30 -11.87
C LEU A 294 10.07 -17.54 -11.08
N HIS A 295 9.12 -18.27 -10.55
CA HIS A 295 9.28 -19.61 -10.03
C HIS A 295 8.30 -20.52 -10.76
N GLN A 296 8.85 -21.60 -11.35
CA GLN A 296 8.08 -22.61 -12.08
C GLN A 296 8.28 -23.99 -11.46
N TYR A 297 7.19 -24.71 -11.30
CA TYR A 297 7.17 -26.10 -10.90
C TYR A 297 6.12 -26.85 -11.71
N GLU A 298 6.55 -27.82 -12.51
CA GLU A 298 5.70 -28.51 -13.50
C GLU A 298 4.97 -27.49 -14.41
N ASN A 299 3.64 -27.60 -14.53
CA ASN A 299 2.79 -26.66 -15.27
C ASN A 299 2.30 -25.45 -14.43
N LYS A 300 2.97 -25.13 -13.31
CA LYS A 300 2.62 -24.03 -12.43
C LYS A 300 3.71 -22.96 -12.47
N ILE A 301 3.29 -21.71 -12.55
CA ILE A 301 4.18 -20.57 -12.60
C ILE A 301 3.66 -19.43 -11.72
N GLY A 302 4.55 -18.77 -11.03
CA GLY A 302 4.23 -17.64 -10.17
C GLY A 302 5.41 -16.69 -9.98
N LEU A 303 5.20 -15.59 -9.27
CA LEU A 303 6.29 -14.68 -8.92
C LEU A 303 7.19 -15.33 -7.87
N LYS A 304 8.49 -15.35 -8.14
CA LYS A 304 9.49 -15.87 -7.20
C LYS A 304 9.47 -15.15 -5.85
N LEU A 305 9.05 -13.88 -5.85
CA LEU A 305 8.83 -13.11 -4.63
C LEU A 305 7.80 -13.81 -3.72
N TYR A 306 6.64 -14.19 -4.27
CA TYR A 306 5.57 -14.86 -3.50
C TYR A 306 6.05 -16.21 -2.98
N TYR A 307 6.65 -17.02 -3.86
CA TYR A 307 7.25 -18.29 -3.46
C TYR A 307 8.26 -18.14 -2.31
N ASN A 308 9.17 -17.18 -2.40
CA ASN A 308 10.18 -16.96 -1.35
C ASN A 308 9.54 -16.56 -0.01
N LEU A 309 8.48 -15.76 -0.02
CA LEU A 309 7.76 -15.37 1.20
C LEU A 309 7.06 -16.58 1.85
N GLU A 310 6.38 -17.41 1.05
CA GLU A 310 5.72 -18.64 1.53
C GLU A 310 6.74 -19.64 2.07
N MET A 311 7.86 -19.86 1.37
CA MET A 311 8.94 -20.75 1.82
C MET A 311 9.59 -20.26 3.10
N LYS A 312 9.72 -18.95 3.29
CA LYS A 312 10.26 -18.38 4.52
C LYS A 312 9.33 -18.61 5.71
N ILE A 313 8.03 -18.43 5.51
CA ILE A 313 7.02 -18.76 6.53
C ILE A 313 7.11 -20.25 6.90
N LEU A 314 7.15 -21.11 5.88
CA LEU A 314 7.24 -22.57 6.09
C LEU A 314 8.50 -22.94 6.88
N SER A 315 9.65 -22.36 6.55
CA SER A 315 10.91 -22.59 7.30
C SER A 315 10.80 -22.22 8.76
N ILE A 316 10.28 -21.02 9.08
CA ILE A 316 10.10 -20.57 10.47
C ILE A 316 9.16 -21.52 11.25
N ILE A 317 8.10 -21.99 10.59
CA ILE A 317 7.14 -22.91 11.21
C ILE A 317 7.78 -24.28 11.41
N GLN A 318 8.48 -24.84 10.41
CA GLN A 318 9.13 -26.15 10.48
C GLN A 318 10.16 -26.22 11.60
N GLU A 319 10.92 -25.16 11.86
CA GLU A 319 11.87 -25.09 12.96
C GLU A 319 11.22 -25.24 14.33
N ARG A 320 9.93 -24.90 14.47
CA ARG A 320 9.16 -24.96 15.70
C ARG A 320 8.30 -26.22 15.82
N LEU A 321 7.98 -26.85 14.69
CA LEU A 321 7.26 -28.11 14.68
C LEU A 321 8.05 -29.17 15.46
N ASN A 322 7.35 -29.98 16.24
CA ASN A 322 7.93 -31.06 17.05
C ASN A 322 8.79 -30.61 18.24
N LYS A 323 8.90 -29.31 18.51
CA LYS A 323 9.52 -28.84 19.77
C LYS A 323 8.47 -28.77 20.87
N PRO A 324 8.85 -29.03 22.12
CA PRO A 324 7.98 -28.78 23.28
C PRO A 324 7.73 -27.28 23.42
N SER A 325 6.73 -26.92 24.19
CA SER A 325 6.47 -25.51 24.51
C SER A 325 7.70 -24.88 25.16
N PRO A 326 8.19 -23.73 24.68
CA PRO A 326 9.27 -23.00 25.38
C PRO A 326 8.79 -22.35 26.68
N VAL A 327 7.47 -22.32 26.89
CA VAL A 327 6.80 -21.81 28.09
C VAL A 327 6.03 -22.96 28.72
N PRO A 328 6.72 -23.85 29.49
CA PRO A 328 6.08 -24.98 30.13
C PRO A 328 5.09 -24.53 31.21
N ILE A 329 4.00 -25.26 31.35
CA ILE A 329 2.98 -25.08 32.39
C ILE A 329 2.77 -26.42 33.06
N GLU A 330 2.65 -26.41 34.37
CA GLU A 330 2.37 -27.62 35.17
C GLU A 330 0.92 -28.10 34.91
N ASN A 331 0.71 -29.43 35.00
CA ASN A 331 -0.60 -30.00 34.77
C ASN A 331 -1.68 -29.44 35.72
N ASP A 332 -1.33 -29.15 36.95
CA ASP A 332 -2.26 -28.57 37.93
C ASP A 332 -2.69 -27.14 37.54
N GLU A 333 -1.80 -26.36 36.93
CA GLU A 333 -2.11 -25.03 36.42
C GLU A 333 -3.03 -25.11 35.18
N ILE A 334 -2.82 -26.13 34.34
CA ILE A 334 -3.68 -26.39 33.17
C ILE A 334 -5.11 -26.73 33.63
N GLU A 335 -5.25 -27.70 34.53
CA GLU A 335 -6.56 -28.13 35.02
C GLU A 335 -7.27 -27.02 35.80
N THR A 336 -6.53 -26.29 36.64
CA THR A 336 -7.07 -25.11 37.36
C THR A 336 -7.50 -24.01 36.40
N GLY A 337 -6.73 -23.76 35.32
CA GLY A 337 -7.08 -22.80 34.29
C GLY A 337 -8.34 -23.17 33.54
N ILE A 338 -8.49 -24.45 33.18
CA ILE A 338 -9.71 -25.00 32.57
C ILE A 338 -10.92 -24.82 33.51
N ALA A 339 -10.79 -25.23 34.79
CA ALA A 339 -11.89 -25.11 35.74
C ALA A 339 -12.29 -23.66 36.01
N LYS A 340 -11.33 -22.74 36.08
CA LYS A 340 -11.59 -21.30 36.23
C LYS A 340 -12.33 -20.74 35.01
N ALA A 341 -11.92 -21.09 33.81
CA ALA A 341 -12.59 -20.67 32.60
C ALA A 341 -14.01 -21.22 32.52
N GLU A 342 -14.26 -22.49 32.91
CA GLU A 342 -15.60 -23.08 33.00
C GLU A 342 -16.49 -22.33 34.01
N GLN A 343 -15.95 -21.95 35.15
CA GLN A 343 -16.68 -21.15 36.14
C GLN A 343 -17.04 -19.76 35.63
N GLU A 344 -16.11 -19.07 34.97
CA GLU A 344 -16.33 -17.72 34.45
C GLU A 344 -17.33 -17.69 33.30
N GLN A 345 -17.32 -18.70 32.42
CA GLN A 345 -18.24 -18.76 31.27
C GLN A 345 -19.60 -19.40 31.59
N GLY A 346 -19.75 -20.05 32.74
CA GLY A 346 -20.98 -20.66 33.23
C GLY A 346 -21.36 -21.99 32.57
N PHE A 347 -20.45 -22.62 31.82
CA PHE A 347 -20.64 -23.95 31.23
C PHE A 347 -19.32 -24.72 31.17
N THR A 348 -19.42 -26.06 31.09
CA THR A 348 -18.25 -26.95 31.04
C THR A 348 -17.78 -27.16 29.61
N TYR A 349 -16.47 -27.30 29.42
CA TYR A 349 -15.86 -27.72 28.17
C TYR A 349 -16.21 -29.18 27.83
N THR A 350 -16.35 -29.46 26.55
CA THR A 350 -16.41 -30.84 26.08
C THR A 350 -15.03 -31.52 26.24
N ASP A 351 -15.03 -32.86 26.25
CA ASP A 351 -13.77 -33.60 26.29
C ASP A 351 -12.83 -33.27 25.15
N GLU A 352 -13.39 -33.02 23.94
CA GLU A 352 -12.66 -32.54 22.76
C GLU A 352 -11.97 -31.19 23.03
N GLN A 353 -12.70 -30.23 23.59
CA GLN A 353 -12.15 -28.90 23.91
C GLN A 353 -11.07 -28.97 24.99
N LYS A 354 -11.27 -29.77 26.06
CA LYS A 354 -10.25 -30.00 27.10
C LYS A 354 -8.99 -30.66 26.54
N ALA A 355 -9.14 -31.67 25.67
CA ALA A 355 -8.01 -32.31 24.99
C ALA A 355 -7.22 -31.33 24.12
N ILE A 356 -7.93 -30.47 23.39
CA ILE A 356 -7.32 -29.43 22.52
C ILE A 356 -6.56 -28.40 23.39
N ILE A 357 -7.14 -27.91 24.49
CA ILE A 357 -6.47 -26.96 25.38
C ILE A 357 -5.16 -27.57 25.89
N ARG A 358 -5.19 -28.80 26.39
CA ARG A 358 -3.98 -29.52 26.87
C ARG A 358 -2.93 -29.68 25.76
N SER A 359 -3.37 -30.09 24.56
CA SER A 359 -2.48 -30.25 23.41
C SER A 359 -1.80 -28.94 23.03
N ILE A 360 -2.53 -27.82 22.99
CA ILE A 360 -1.98 -26.51 22.68
C ILE A 360 -0.90 -26.11 23.68
N LEU A 361 -1.13 -26.29 24.95
CA LEU A 361 -0.22 -25.84 26.02
C LEU A 361 1.13 -26.58 26.04
N THR A 362 1.22 -27.77 25.45
CA THR A 362 2.43 -28.59 25.43
C THR A 362 3.34 -28.40 24.21
N GLN A 363 2.90 -27.73 23.16
CA GLN A 363 3.64 -27.58 21.89
C GLN A 363 4.26 -26.20 21.76
N SER A 364 5.35 -26.05 20.98
CA SER A 364 5.96 -24.75 20.69
C SER A 364 5.10 -23.90 19.76
N ILE A 365 4.47 -24.50 18.75
CA ILE A 365 3.53 -23.87 17.84
C ILE A 365 2.28 -24.72 17.70
N SER A 366 1.11 -24.12 17.70
CA SER A 366 -0.18 -24.80 17.60
C SER A 366 -1.12 -24.06 16.67
N PHE A 367 -1.80 -24.82 15.82
CA PHE A 367 -2.85 -24.32 14.93
C PHE A 367 -4.20 -24.80 15.43
N VAL A 368 -5.17 -23.88 15.49
CA VAL A 368 -6.53 -24.14 15.92
C VAL A 368 -7.47 -23.79 14.79
N THR A 369 -8.29 -24.73 14.36
CA THR A 369 -9.31 -24.48 13.34
C THR A 369 -10.65 -25.09 13.77
N GLY A 370 -11.73 -24.66 13.17
CA GLY A 370 -13.06 -25.19 13.44
C GLY A 370 -14.15 -24.30 12.84
N LYS A 371 -15.32 -24.90 12.67
CA LYS A 371 -16.51 -24.19 12.14
C LYS A 371 -16.98 -23.06 13.06
N ALA A 372 -17.82 -22.18 12.52
CA ALA A 372 -18.54 -21.22 13.37
C ALA A 372 -19.39 -21.97 14.41
N GLY A 373 -19.40 -21.48 15.64
CA GLY A 373 -20.17 -22.11 16.73
C GLY A 373 -19.53 -23.35 17.38
N THR A 374 -18.28 -23.73 17.06
CA THR A 374 -17.57 -24.85 17.71
C THR A 374 -16.87 -24.46 19.00
N GLY A 375 -16.87 -23.18 19.37
CA GLY A 375 -16.30 -22.67 20.62
C GLY A 375 -14.83 -22.32 20.57
N LYS A 376 -14.30 -21.87 19.40
CA LYS A 376 -12.92 -21.37 19.29
C LYS A 376 -12.59 -20.32 20.35
N SER A 377 -13.40 -19.26 20.47
CA SER A 377 -13.18 -18.19 21.45
C SER A 377 -13.28 -18.71 22.91
N SER A 378 -14.07 -19.75 23.15
CA SER A 378 -14.19 -20.37 24.46
C SER A 378 -12.90 -21.08 24.86
N ILE A 379 -12.30 -21.90 23.98
CA ILE A 379 -11.01 -22.54 24.29
C ILE A 379 -9.87 -21.53 24.50
N LEU A 380 -9.91 -20.38 23.80
CA LEU A 380 -8.93 -19.30 24.02
C LEU A 380 -8.99 -18.78 25.47
N ARG A 381 -10.18 -18.68 26.08
CA ARG A 381 -10.33 -18.33 27.48
C ARG A 381 -9.59 -19.34 28.39
N GLY A 382 -9.78 -20.65 28.16
CA GLY A 382 -9.11 -21.71 28.91
C GLY A 382 -7.58 -21.63 28.82
N ILE A 383 -7.06 -21.42 27.61
CA ILE A 383 -5.62 -21.24 27.34
C ILE A 383 -5.07 -20.00 28.06
N ILE A 384 -5.77 -18.88 27.96
CA ILE A 384 -5.36 -17.61 28.58
C ILE A 384 -5.37 -17.74 30.11
N ARG A 385 -6.37 -18.41 30.70
CA ARG A 385 -6.41 -18.61 32.16
C ARG A 385 -5.29 -19.50 32.68
N ALA A 386 -4.94 -20.56 31.94
CA ALA A 386 -3.81 -21.41 32.29
C ALA A 386 -2.48 -20.62 32.31
N TYR A 387 -2.18 -19.85 31.23
CA TYR A 387 -0.99 -19.01 31.20
C TYR A 387 -1.00 -17.89 32.25
N SER A 388 -2.16 -17.27 32.51
CA SER A 388 -2.28 -16.23 33.53
C SER A 388 -2.03 -16.75 34.93
N LEU A 389 -2.44 -17.99 35.27
CA LEU A 389 -2.15 -18.64 36.56
C LEU A 389 -0.66 -18.94 36.71
N ALA A 390 0.00 -19.33 35.62
CA ALA A 390 1.45 -19.53 35.57
C ALA A 390 2.24 -18.18 35.48
N ASN A 391 1.60 -17.04 35.65
CA ASN A 391 2.19 -15.69 35.57
C ASN A 391 2.86 -15.37 34.23
N HIS A 392 2.38 -15.97 33.15
CA HIS A 392 2.85 -15.65 31.79
C HIS A 392 1.94 -14.66 31.10
N ASN A 393 2.54 -13.60 30.57
CA ASN A 393 1.84 -12.63 29.75
C ASN A 393 1.62 -13.17 28.32
N ILE A 394 0.49 -12.78 27.71
CA ILE A 394 0.13 -13.16 26.35
C ILE A 394 -0.01 -11.90 25.50
N SER A 395 0.59 -11.89 24.33
CA SER A 395 0.28 -10.90 23.31
C SER A 395 -0.77 -11.47 22.36
N ALA A 396 -2.04 -11.12 22.61
CA ALA A 396 -3.16 -11.53 21.78
C ALA A 396 -3.45 -10.51 20.69
N CYS A 397 -3.63 -10.97 19.45
CA CYS A 397 -3.90 -10.07 18.33
C CYS A 397 -4.86 -10.69 17.29
N ALA A 398 -5.43 -9.81 16.46
CA ALA A 398 -6.20 -10.17 15.28
C ALA A 398 -6.01 -9.13 14.18
N LEU A 399 -6.43 -9.42 12.94
CA LEU A 399 -6.26 -8.50 11.81
C LEU A 399 -7.05 -7.21 11.99
N SER A 400 -8.32 -7.30 12.42
CA SER A 400 -9.21 -6.15 12.58
C SER A 400 -9.40 -5.75 14.04
N ALA A 401 -9.75 -4.47 14.27
CA ALA A 401 -10.06 -3.96 15.61
C ALA A 401 -11.30 -4.67 16.20
N MET A 402 -12.29 -4.98 15.37
CA MET A 402 -13.50 -5.68 15.80
C MET A 402 -13.18 -7.13 16.24
N ALA A 403 -12.31 -7.83 15.51
CA ALA A 403 -11.87 -9.18 15.91
C ALA A 403 -11.06 -9.13 17.20
N ALA A 404 -10.15 -8.16 17.37
CA ALA A 404 -9.41 -7.97 18.61
C ALA A 404 -10.33 -7.67 19.81
N GLN A 405 -11.35 -6.83 19.61
CA GLN A 405 -12.36 -6.56 20.63
C GLN A 405 -13.14 -7.82 21.01
N ARG A 406 -13.53 -8.66 20.04
CA ARG A 406 -14.19 -9.96 20.31
C ARG A 406 -13.33 -10.90 21.17
N ILE A 407 -12.02 -10.94 20.92
CA ILE A 407 -11.10 -11.72 21.80
C ILE A 407 -11.19 -11.16 23.22
N THR A 408 -11.09 -9.83 23.38
CA THR A 408 -11.15 -9.19 24.70
C THR A 408 -12.47 -9.49 25.42
N GLU A 409 -13.61 -9.35 24.74
CA GLU A 409 -14.93 -9.64 25.30
C GLU A 409 -15.11 -11.13 25.65
N ALA A 410 -14.64 -12.02 24.76
CA ALA A 410 -14.77 -13.47 24.98
C ALA A 410 -13.85 -14.01 26.07
N THR A 411 -12.71 -13.39 26.32
CA THR A 411 -11.66 -13.93 27.22
C THR A 411 -11.42 -13.08 28.45
N ASP A 412 -11.95 -11.87 28.49
CA ASP A 412 -11.63 -10.84 29.50
C ASP A 412 -10.11 -10.59 29.59
N TYR A 413 -9.43 -10.59 28.42
CA TYR A 413 -8.00 -10.37 28.30
C TYR A 413 -7.72 -9.42 27.13
N PRO A 414 -6.85 -8.40 27.30
CA PRO A 414 -6.63 -7.39 26.28
C PRO A 414 -6.03 -7.97 25.00
N ALA A 415 -6.63 -7.64 23.87
CA ALA A 415 -6.12 -7.97 22.56
C ALA A 415 -6.03 -6.71 21.68
N MET A 416 -5.13 -6.71 20.71
CA MET A 416 -4.86 -5.59 19.81
C MET A 416 -4.91 -6.04 18.35
N THR A 417 -4.90 -5.07 17.41
CA THR A 417 -4.68 -5.42 16.00
C THR A 417 -3.23 -5.85 15.77
N ILE A 418 -3.00 -6.73 14.79
CA ILE A 418 -1.63 -7.17 14.42
C ILE A 418 -0.74 -5.95 14.15
N HIS A 419 -1.25 -4.96 13.41
CA HIS A 419 -0.52 -3.73 13.12
C HIS A 419 -0.10 -2.96 14.37
N ARG A 420 -0.99 -2.87 15.37
CA ARG A 420 -0.67 -2.22 16.64
C ARG A 420 0.32 -3.04 17.46
N THR A 421 0.17 -4.36 17.47
CA THR A 421 1.11 -5.28 18.15
C THR A 421 2.51 -5.14 17.58
N LEU A 422 2.64 -4.97 16.26
CA LEU A 422 3.94 -4.80 15.59
C LEU A 422 4.49 -3.37 15.64
N GLY A 423 3.75 -2.38 16.18
CA GLY A 423 4.18 -0.97 16.18
C GLY A 423 4.24 -0.38 14.76
N CYS A 424 3.16 -0.54 13.98
CA CYS A 424 3.11 -0.06 12.60
C CYS A 424 3.13 1.48 12.52
N HIS A 425 4.12 2.04 11.83
CA HIS A 425 4.28 3.48 11.62
C HIS A 425 4.32 3.89 10.13
N GLY A 426 3.99 2.97 9.21
CA GLY A 426 3.88 3.20 7.77
C GLY A 426 3.67 1.90 6.99
N PRO A 427 3.47 1.96 5.67
CA PRO A 427 3.31 0.76 4.84
C PRO A 427 4.50 -0.18 5.01
N ASN A 428 4.25 -1.39 5.53
CA ASN A 428 5.26 -2.44 5.81
C ASN A 428 6.44 -1.97 6.68
N LYS A 429 6.22 -0.97 7.56
CA LYS A 429 7.23 -0.49 8.52
C LYS A 429 6.75 -0.77 9.92
N PHE A 430 7.49 -1.61 10.64
CA PHE A 430 7.15 -2.10 11.96
C PHE A 430 8.31 -1.92 12.93
N ASP A 431 8.03 -1.51 14.16
CA ASP A 431 9.02 -1.41 15.23
C ASP A 431 9.53 -2.80 15.62
N TYR A 432 8.58 -3.77 15.76
CA TYR A 432 8.92 -5.16 16.00
C TYR A 432 9.06 -5.90 14.66
N ASN A 433 10.19 -6.57 14.50
CA ASN A 433 10.59 -7.24 13.26
C ASN A 433 11.65 -8.33 13.53
N LYS A 434 12.36 -8.79 12.50
CA LYS A 434 13.42 -9.81 12.65
C LYS A 434 14.57 -9.37 13.57
N ASP A 435 14.85 -8.06 13.70
CA ASP A 435 15.96 -7.50 14.48
C ASP A 435 15.51 -7.02 15.86
N CYS A 436 14.22 -6.73 16.05
CA CYS A 436 13.62 -6.33 17.32
C CYS A 436 12.39 -7.19 17.59
N LYS A 437 12.48 -8.10 18.56
CA LYS A 437 11.46 -9.09 18.86
C LYS A 437 10.40 -8.60 19.84
N LEU A 438 9.19 -9.15 19.76
CA LEU A 438 8.14 -8.96 20.74
C LEU A 438 8.58 -9.51 22.11
N ILE A 439 8.37 -8.72 23.16
CA ILE A 439 8.69 -9.10 24.53
C ILE A 439 7.47 -9.79 25.15
N SER A 440 7.10 -10.96 24.65
CA SER A 440 5.98 -11.73 25.19
C SER A 440 6.33 -13.21 25.12
N PRO A 441 6.21 -13.97 26.24
CA PRO A 441 6.48 -15.40 26.23
C PRO A 441 5.47 -16.19 25.39
N VAL A 442 4.26 -15.67 25.23
CA VAL A 442 3.18 -16.30 24.46
C VAL A 442 2.58 -15.27 23.49
N VAL A 443 2.44 -15.66 22.24
CA VAL A 443 1.71 -14.87 21.23
C VAL A 443 0.54 -15.67 20.69
N LEU A 444 -0.58 -14.98 20.50
CA LEU A 444 -1.82 -15.55 20.01
C LEU A 444 -2.36 -14.68 18.88
N MET A 445 -2.63 -15.30 17.73
CA MET A 445 -3.32 -14.67 16.60
C MET A 445 -4.67 -15.37 16.40
N ASP A 446 -5.76 -14.60 16.38
CA ASP A 446 -7.08 -15.10 15.98
C ASP A 446 -7.51 -14.52 14.63
N GLU A 447 -8.48 -15.15 13.98
CA GLU A 447 -8.95 -14.86 12.62
C GLU A 447 -7.81 -14.88 11.58
N ALA A 448 -6.86 -15.82 11.73
CA ALA A 448 -5.67 -15.93 10.88
C ALA A 448 -5.99 -16.22 9.41
N SER A 449 -7.19 -16.73 9.10
CA SER A 449 -7.66 -16.96 7.73
C SER A 449 -7.72 -15.71 6.86
N MET A 450 -7.85 -14.53 7.48
CA MET A 450 -7.93 -13.25 6.77
C MET A 450 -6.57 -12.54 6.65
N VAL A 451 -5.50 -13.11 7.19
CA VAL A 451 -4.17 -12.51 7.22
C VAL A 451 -3.37 -12.93 5.98
N ASN A 452 -2.98 -11.96 5.15
CA ASN A 452 -2.17 -12.23 3.97
C ASN A 452 -0.72 -12.59 4.29
N VAL A 453 0.00 -13.13 3.31
CA VAL A 453 1.36 -13.64 3.45
C VAL A 453 2.33 -12.59 4.02
N GLN A 454 2.23 -11.32 3.58
CA GLN A 454 3.15 -10.27 4.02
C GLN A 454 3.01 -9.97 5.51
N ILE A 455 1.78 -9.77 5.98
CA ILE A 455 1.49 -9.46 7.40
C ILE A 455 1.77 -10.69 8.28
N PHE A 456 1.44 -11.88 7.78
CA PHE A 456 1.71 -13.14 8.48
C PHE A 456 3.23 -13.34 8.70
N LEU A 457 4.03 -13.13 7.65
CA LEU A 457 5.49 -13.19 7.75
C LEU A 457 6.05 -12.13 8.69
N ALA A 458 5.62 -10.88 8.57
CA ALA A 458 6.07 -9.80 9.44
C ALA A 458 5.80 -10.12 10.92
N TRP A 459 4.63 -10.70 11.22
CA TRP A 459 4.29 -11.12 12.57
C TRP A 459 5.16 -12.28 13.05
N LEU A 460 5.39 -13.30 12.22
CA LEU A 460 6.29 -14.42 12.57
C LEU A 460 7.74 -13.95 12.79
N GLU A 461 8.23 -13.05 11.95
CA GLU A 461 9.57 -12.49 12.08
C GLU A 461 9.77 -11.65 13.35
N ALA A 462 8.72 -11.08 13.89
CA ALA A 462 8.76 -10.34 15.15
C ALA A 462 8.78 -11.25 16.40
N ILE A 463 8.60 -12.57 16.25
CA ILE A 463 8.49 -13.51 17.37
C ILE A 463 9.87 -14.11 17.68
N GLY A 464 10.24 -14.12 18.96
CA GLY A 464 11.48 -14.74 19.46
C GLY A 464 11.42 -16.26 19.47
N ASP A 465 12.58 -16.93 19.53
CA ASP A 465 12.67 -18.39 19.50
C ASP A 465 12.08 -19.05 20.77
N ASP A 466 12.18 -18.37 21.89
CA ASP A 466 11.65 -18.80 23.19
C ASP A 466 10.18 -18.40 23.41
N THR A 467 9.48 -18.04 22.35
CA THR A 467 8.08 -17.61 22.42
C THR A 467 7.16 -18.72 21.91
N LYS A 468 6.14 -19.05 22.68
CA LYS A 468 5.04 -19.96 22.29
C LYS A 468 4.12 -19.26 21.27
N ILE A 469 3.75 -19.97 20.20
CA ILE A 469 2.88 -19.45 19.13
C ILE A 469 1.54 -20.21 19.11
N ILE A 470 0.44 -19.47 19.08
CA ILE A 470 -0.92 -20.00 18.92
C ILE A 470 -1.59 -19.26 17.79
N ILE A 471 -2.05 -20.00 16.77
CA ILE A 471 -2.67 -19.43 15.56
C ILE A 471 -4.05 -20.03 15.41
N CYS A 472 -5.08 -19.18 15.46
CA CYS A 472 -6.49 -19.59 15.38
C CYS A 472 -7.15 -19.02 14.12
N GLY A 473 -8.03 -19.78 13.51
CA GLY A 473 -8.80 -19.33 12.34
C GLY A 473 -9.78 -20.39 11.84
N ASP A 474 -10.49 -20.04 10.80
CA ASP A 474 -11.32 -20.98 10.04
C ASP A 474 -10.90 -20.96 8.58
N TYR A 475 -10.13 -21.95 8.14
CA TYR A 475 -9.54 -22.03 6.80
C TYR A 475 -10.56 -22.08 5.64
N LYS A 476 -11.84 -22.25 5.95
CA LYS A 476 -12.93 -22.21 4.98
C LYS A 476 -13.75 -20.89 5.00
N GLN A 477 -13.36 -19.93 5.83
CA GLN A 477 -13.89 -18.56 5.77
C GLN A 477 -13.29 -17.77 4.61
N LEU A 478 -13.65 -16.49 4.50
CA LEU A 478 -13.15 -15.61 3.45
C LEU A 478 -11.62 -15.60 3.42
N PRO A 479 -11.03 -15.69 2.22
CA PRO A 479 -9.58 -15.60 2.06
C PRO A 479 -9.08 -14.19 2.40
N PRO A 480 -7.76 -14.03 2.59
CA PRO A 480 -7.14 -12.74 2.79
C PRO A 480 -7.38 -11.75 1.64
N ILE A 481 -7.35 -10.46 1.93
CA ILE A 481 -7.22 -9.42 0.90
C ILE A 481 -5.74 -9.33 0.52
N GLY A 482 -5.43 -9.47 -0.78
CA GLY A 482 -4.08 -9.59 -1.31
C GLY A 482 -3.63 -11.05 -1.46
N PHE A 483 -2.39 -11.26 -1.84
CA PHE A 483 -1.92 -12.57 -2.27
C PHE A 483 -1.69 -13.58 -1.13
N GLY A 484 -1.97 -14.84 -1.45
CA GLY A 484 -1.69 -16.03 -0.65
C GLY A 484 -2.71 -16.31 0.45
N ASN A 485 -3.08 -17.59 0.60
CA ASN A 485 -4.00 -18.09 1.62
C ASN A 485 -3.24 -18.96 2.62
N ILE A 486 -2.25 -18.35 3.27
CA ILE A 486 -1.24 -19.06 4.05
C ILE A 486 -1.80 -19.91 5.19
N PHE A 487 -2.84 -19.43 5.90
CA PHE A 487 -3.44 -20.23 6.97
C PHE A 487 -4.10 -21.50 6.44
N SER A 488 -4.84 -21.41 5.35
CA SER A 488 -5.46 -22.57 4.69
C SER A 488 -4.40 -23.57 4.20
N ASP A 489 -3.35 -23.07 3.55
CA ASP A 489 -2.27 -23.91 3.02
C ASP A 489 -1.54 -24.65 4.14
N LEU A 490 -1.26 -23.98 5.27
CA LEU A 490 -0.65 -24.57 6.45
C LEU A 490 -1.54 -25.67 7.06
N ILE A 491 -2.85 -25.46 7.18
CA ILE A 491 -3.77 -26.48 7.70
C ILE A 491 -3.77 -27.74 6.80
N HIS A 492 -3.60 -27.59 5.48
CA HIS A 492 -3.55 -28.72 4.56
C HIS A 492 -2.19 -29.43 4.49
N CYS A 493 -1.09 -28.69 4.68
CA CYS A 493 0.26 -29.21 4.52
C CYS A 493 0.93 -29.71 5.81
N LEU A 494 0.50 -29.20 6.99
CA LEU A 494 1.13 -29.54 8.24
C LEU A 494 0.70 -30.90 8.81
N PRO A 495 1.54 -31.54 9.62
CA PRO A 495 1.19 -32.78 10.30
C PRO A 495 -0.04 -32.61 11.19
N LYS A 496 -0.99 -33.55 11.10
CA LYS A 496 -2.28 -33.49 11.85
C LYS A 496 -2.11 -33.31 13.36
N LYS A 497 -1.01 -33.79 13.95
CA LYS A 497 -0.75 -33.63 15.39
C LYS A 497 -0.57 -32.18 15.84
N ASN A 498 -0.21 -31.28 14.90
CA ASN A 498 -0.04 -29.84 15.19
C ASN A 498 -1.31 -29.02 14.88
N ILE A 499 -2.34 -29.69 14.33
CA ILE A 499 -3.60 -29.06 13.95
C ILE A 499 -4.68 -29.53 14.93
N ASN A 500 -5.23 -28.59 15.66
CA ASN A 500 -6.31 -28.83 16.63
C ASN A 500 -7.64 -28.41 15.99
N GLU A 501 -8.39 -29.36 15.45
CA GLU A 501 -9.66 -29.10 14.78
C GLU A 501 -10.84 -29.33 15.72
N LEU A 502 -11.65 -28.29 15.95
CA LEU A 502 -12.92 -28.37 16.67
C LEU A 502 -14.02 -28.80 15.69
N THR A 503 -14.55 -30.01 15.90
CA THR A 503 -15.53 -30.61 15.00
C THR A 503 -16.97 -30.49 15.48
N LYS A 504 -17.19 -30.45 16.82
CA LYS A 504 -18.51 -30.42 17.43
C LYS A 504 -19.08 -29.01 17.52
N VAL A 505 -20.24 -28.80 16.89
CA VAL A 505 -20.99 -27.54 17.05
C VAL A 505 -21.68 -27.55 18.42
N MET A 506 -21.64 -26.43 19.14
CA MET A 506 -22.27 -26.33 20.47
C MET A 506 -23.79 -26.30 20.33
N ARG A 507 -24.49 -26.99 21.25
CA ARG A 507 -25.97 -27.16 21.19
C ARG A 507 -26.77 -25.87 21.04
N GLN A 508 -26.30 -24.75 21.62
CA GLN A 508 -26.96 -23.45 21.46
C GLN A 508 -26.85 -22.92 20.03
N ALA A 509 -25.76 -23.24 19.34
CA ALA A 509 -25.51 -22.85 17.96
C ALA A 509 -26.30 -23.73 16.95
N GLU A 510 -26.60 -24.99 17.29
CA GLU A 510 -27.35 -25.90 16.43
C GLU A 510 -28.78 -25.43 16.14
N LYS A 511 -29.37 -24.61 17.02
CA LYS A 511 -30.72 -24.08 16.86
C LYS A 511 -30.79 -22.81 15.99
N SER A 512 -29.63 -22.22 15.63
CA SER A 512 -29.57 -21.02 14.81
C SER A 512 -29.62 -21.37 13.32
N GLY A 513 -30.69 -20.94 12.63
CA GLY A 513 -30.80 -21.07 11.18
C GLY A 513 -29.65 -20.40 10.42
N ILE A 514 -29.11 -19.29 10.95
CA ILE A 514 -27.95 -18.58 10.35
C ILE A 514 -26.71 -19.46 10.36
N LEU A 515 -26.41 -20.10 11.51
CA LEU A 515 -25.23 -20.96 11.62
C LEU A 515 -25.37 -22.23 10.78
N THR A 516 -26.58 -22.75 10.67
CA THR A 516 -26.87 -23.90 9.79
C THR A 516 -26.59 -23.57 8.33
N ASP A 517 -27.09 -22.44 7.85
CA ASP A 517 -26.87 -22.00 6.47
C ASP A 517 -25.41 -21.58 6.20
N ALA A 518 -24.78 -20.88 7.15
CA ALA A 518 -23.37 -20.54 7.05
C ALA A 518 -22.48 -21.80 6.94
N ASN A 519 -22.80 -22.86 7.70
CA ASN A 519 -22.08 -24.13 7.59
C ASN A 519 -22.38 -24.88 6.28
N LEU A 520 -23.60 -24.79 5.75
CA LEU A 520 -23.94 -25.37 4.44
C LEU A 520 -23.15 -24.64 3.32
N ILE A 521 -23.14 -23.32 3.31
CA ILE A 521 -22.37 -22.53 2.34
C ILE A 521 -20.87 -22.84 2.45
N ARG A 522 -20.35 -22.91 3.66
CA ARG A 522 -18.95 -23.29 3.95
C ARG A 522 -18.57 -24.65 3.36
N ASP A 523 -19.51 -25.60 3.37
CA ASP A 523 -19.31 -26.95 2.84
C ASP A 523 -19.76 -27.07 1.37
N ASN A 524 -19.89 -25.95 0.63
CA ASN A 524 -20.37 -25.85 -0.76
C ASN A 524 -21.75 -26.48 -0.99
N LYS A 525 -22.63 -26.39 0.00
CA LYS A 525 -24.01 -26.85 -0.08
C LYS A 525 -24.97 -25.67 -0.15
N ASN A 526 -26.13 -25.87 -0.78
CA ASN A 526 -27.15 -24.83 -0.86
C ASN A 526 -27.74 -24.53 0.53
N PRO A 527 -27.90 -23.25 0.90
CA PRO A 527 -28.54 -22.84 2.14
C PRO A 527 -30.04 -23.21 2.11
N ILE A 528 -30.63 -23.44 3.29
CA ILE A 528 -32.06 -23.72 3.45
C ILE A 528 -32.82 -22.38 3.55
N THR A 529 -32.94 -21.67 2.44
CA THR A 529 -33.50 -20.32 2.34
C THR A 529 -34.93 -20.19 2.85
N GLU A 530 -35.75 -21.21 2.68
CA GLU A 530 -37.16 -21.20 3.14
C GLU A 530 -37.31 -21.08 4.66
N VAL A 531 -36.43 -21.72 5.42
CA VAL A 531 -36.43 -21.62 6.90
C VAL A 531 -36.02 -20.25 7.37
N ILE A 532 -35.08 -19.61 6.69
CA ILE A 532 -34.61 -18.24 7.03
C ILE A 532 -35.69 -17.22 6.71
N THR A 533 -36.33 -17.33 5.55
CA THR A 533 -37.33 -16.36 5.06
C THR A 533 -38.57 -16.37 5.92
N SER A 534 -39.10 -17.56 6.27
CA SER A 534 -40.35 -17.67 7.03
C SER A 534 -40.23 -17.24 8.47
N LYS A 535 -39.14 -17.53 9.17
CA LYS A 535 -38.98 -17.16 10.58
C LYS A 535 -38.57 -15.71 10.82
N LYS A 536 -37.77 -15.13 9.95
CA LYS A 536 -37.17 -13.79 10.19
C LYS A 536 -38.01 -12.66 9.64
N LEU A 537 -38.71 -12.84 8.54
CA LEU A 537 -39.53 -11.80 7.94
C LEU A 537 -40.94 -11.71 8.54
N VAL A 538 -41.54 -12.83 9.01
CA VAL A 538 -42.91 -12.87 9.49
C VAL A 538 -43.04 -12.53 10.98
N HIS A 539 -42.04 -12.83 11.80
CA HIS A 539 -42.15 -12.66 13.25
C HIS A 539 -41.31 -11.53 13.86
N GLY A 540 -40.57 -10.78 13.04
CA GLY A 540 -39.78 -9.64 13.54
C GLY A 540 -38.70 -10.00 14.58
N GLU A 541 -38.31 -11.27 14.68
CA GLU A 541 -37.26 -11.75 15.59
C GLU A 541 -35.87 -11.38 15.04
N LEU A 542 -35.59 -10.06 15.04
CA LEU A 542 -34.27 -9.51 14.76
C LEU A 542 -33.22 -9.93 15.81
N GLN A 543 -33.65 -10.44 16.97
CA GLN A 543 -32.75 -10.89 18.04
C GLN A 543 -31.88 -12.10 17.64
N ASP A 544 -32.31 -12.90 16.67
CA ASP A 544 -31.51 -14.02 16.15
C ASP A 544 -30.44 -13.58 15.11
N MET A 545 -30.40 -12.29 14.76
CA MET A 545 -29.46 -11.75 13.77
C MET A 545 -28.21 -11.07 14.38
N TYR A 546 -28.13 -10.97 15.73
CA TYR A 546 -27.01 -10.36 16.42
C TYR A 546 -26.31 -11.33 17.37
#